data_eecc2d8c562ebc98ac20b266c44ffb62
#
_entry.id   eecc2d8c562ebc98ac20b266c44ffb62
#
_cell.length_a   1.000
_cell.length_b   1.000
_cell.length_c   1.000
_cell.angle_alpha   90.00
_cell.angle_beta   90.00
_cell.angle_gamma   90.00
#
_symmetry.space_group_name_H-M   'P 1'
#
loop_
_entity.id
_entity.type
_entity.pdbx_description
1 polymer ?
#
loop_
_entity_poly.entity_id
_entity_poly.type
_entity_poly.pdbx_seq_one_letter_code
_entity_poly.pdbx_strand_id
1 'polypeptide(L)'
;LVDRGIPVLTETPPAAEIDHLVELWHRAARPGAPTGQVAAQYHLSPLLSAQLAVARSGRLGTPSQALVAQCHDYHGVSVMRRALGVGADEVDITASVFRSPLVAGPGRAGDPTEERIVTATQTTARFMFDGRLGVYDFAGEQYFSWIRGNRLLVRGERGEIENGEVRHLRRFDEPVFDSLRRVMTGEGGNLEGMFLRGILLGDEWVFRNPFLPARLNDDEIAIARMLDGMPGAIDGHAPVYSLAEASQDHYLALLMQQAAESGNTVRSTRQPWADVVDEELHAREASG
;
A
#
# COMPACT_ATOMS: atom_id res chain seq x y z
N LEU A 1 13.33 6.50 -22.95
CA LEU A 1 13.45 5.04 -22.92
C LEU A 1 12.26 4.38 -23.62
N VAL A 2 11.04 4.70 -23.24
CA VAL A 2 9.80 4.16 -23.84
C VAL A 2 9.82 4.27 -25.37
N ASP A 3 10.16 5.45 -25.93
CA ASP A 3 10.24 5.67 -27.37
C ASP A 3 11.34 4.86 -28.08
N ARG A 4 12.25 4.25 -27.32
CA ARG A 4 13.30 3.36 -27.83
C ARG A 4 12.99 1.87 -27.65
N GLY A 5 11.80 1.53 -27.17
CA GLY A 5 11.39 0.15 -26.91
C GLY A 5 12.13 -0.49 -25.72
N ILE A 6 12.64 0.31 -24.79
CA ILE A 6 13.40 -0.20 -23.63
C ILE A 6 12.43 -0.34 -22.44
N PRO A 7 12.27 -1.55 -21.84
CA PRO A 7 11.51 -1.75 -20.63
C PRO A 7 12.02 -0.86 -19.49
N VAL A 8 11.10 -0.33 -18.67
CA VAL A 8 11.43 0.68 -17.65
C VAL A 8 10.86 0.28 -16.31
N LEU A 9 11.71 0.27 -15.29
CA LEU A 9 11.31 0.37 -13.89
C LEU A 9 11.63 1.79 -13.43
N THR A 10 10.61 2.58 -13.13
CA THR A 10 10.76 3.98 -12.69
C THR A 10 10.46 4.12 -11.20
N GLU A 11 11.06 5.14 -10.58
CA GLU A 11 10.73 5.54 -9.20
C GLU A 11 9.34 6.18 -9.09
N THR A 12 8.87 6.29 -7.86
CA THR A 12 7.62 6.97 -7.50
C THR A 12 7.84 8.44 -7.18
N PRO A 13 6.88 9.32 -7.51
CA PRO A 13 5.71 9.06 -8.37
C PRO A 13 6.12 9.02 -9.85
N PRO A 14 5.34 8.37 -10.74
CA PRO A 14 5.69 8.28 -12.16
C PRO A 14 5.73 9.64 -12.87
N ALA A 15 4.95 10.61 -12.41
CA ALA A 15 4.99 12.01 -12.82
C ALA A 15 4.49 12.91 -11.69
N ALA A 16 4.83 14.20 -11.72
CA ALA A 16 4.51 15.12 -10.62
C ALA A 16 3.06 15.65 -10.66
N GLU A 17 2.46 15.78 -11.84
CA GLU A 17 1.18 16.43 -12.07
C GLU A 17 0.24 15.56 -12.91
N ILE A 18 -1.07 15.80 -12.82
CA ILE A 18 -2.10 15.01 -13.51
C ILE A 18 -1.90 15.01 -15.03
N ASP A 19 -1.65 16.17 -15.62
CA ASP A 19 -1.45 16.28 -17.07
C ASP A 19 -0.23 15.50 -17.54
N HIS A 20 0.84 15.47 -16.75
CA HIS A 20 2.03 14.70 -17.04
C HIS A 20 1.80 13.18 -16.87
N LEU A 21 0.94 12.76 -15.93
CA LEU A 21 0.50 11.36 -15.83
C LEU A 21 -0.25 10.92 -17.09
N VAL A 22 -1.17 11.76 -17.58
CA VAL A 22 -1.93 11.50 -18.79
C VAL A 22 -1.02 11.43 -20.02
N GLU A 23 -0.08 12.36 -20.14
CA GLU A 23 0.90 12.35 -21.23
C GLU A 23 1.77 11.09 -21.20
N LEU A 24 2.29 10.74 -20.02
CA LEU A 24 3.12 9.53 -19.83
C LEU A 24 2.31 8.27 -20.18
N TRP A 25 1.07 8.19 -19.74
CA TRP A 25 0.18 7.08 -20.07
C TRP A 25 -0.03 6.94 -21.57
N HIS A 26 -0.35 8.02 -22.28
CA HIS A 26 -0.53 7.98 -23.75
C HIS A 26 0.73 7.53 -24.49
N ARG A 27 1.92 7.78 -23.95
CA ARG A 27 3.18 7.29 -24.51
C ARG A 27 3.41 5.81 -24.21
N ALA A 28 3.09 5.36 -23.00
CA ALA A 28 3.34 3.99 -22.52
C ALA A 28 2.28 2.98 -22.97
N ALA A 29 1.04 3.42 -23.21
CA ALA A 29 -0.08 2.55 -23.62
C ALA A 29 -0.19 2.35 -25.14
N ARG A 30 0.77 2.86 -25.94
CA ARG A 30 0.78 2.66 -27.40
C ARG A 30 1.02 1.19 -27.75
N PRO A 31 0.39 0.67 -28.81
CA PRO A 31 0.71 -0.67 -29.32
C PRO A 31 2.20 -0.87 -29.55
N GLY A 32 2.77 -1.92 -28.96
CA GLY A 32 4.20 -2.20 -29.05
C GLY A 32 5.10 -1.37 -28.12
N ALA A 33 4.52 -0.58 -27.22
CA ALA A 33 5.30 0.08 -26.18
C ALA A 33 5.95 -0.98 -25.25
N PRO A 34 7.16 -0.70 -24.73
CA PRO A 34 7.83 -1.60 -23.82
C PRO A 34 7.12 -1.61 -22.46
N THR A 35 7.29 -2.69 -21.73
CA THR A 35 6.76 -2.83 -20.37
C THR A 35 7.25 -1.70 -19.45
N GLY A 36 6.30 -1.06 -18.76
CA GLY A 36 6.54 -0.08 -17.71
C GLY A 36 6.08 -0.58 -16.37
N GLN A 37 6.95 -0.54 -15.35
CA GLN A 37 6.65 -0.84 -13.97
C GLN A 37 7.12 0.31 -13.08
N VAL A 38 6.42 0.56 -11.98
CA VAL A 38 6.75 1.62 -11.03
C VAL A 38 7.20 1.01 -9.70
N ALA A 39 8.27 1.54 -9.12
CA ALA A 39 8.92 0.99 -7.93
C ALA A 39 8.22 1.40 -6.63
N ALA A 40 6.94 1.02 -6.46
CA ALA A 40 6.19 1.23 -5.21
C ALA A 40 6.14 -0.05 -4.39
N GLN A 41 7.04 -0.18 -3.42
CA GLN A 41 7.27 -1.43 -2.70
C GLN A 41 6.41 -1.64 -1.45
N TYR A 42 5.73 -0.64 -0.90
CA TYR A 42 5.08 -0.73 0.41
C TYR A 42 4.12 -1.93 0.55
N HIS A 43 3.23 -2.14 -0.42
CA HIS A 43 2.28 -3.25 -0.40
C HIS A 43 2.94 -4.63 -0.54
N LEU A 44 4.22 -4.67 -0.92
CA LEU A 44 5.04 -5.88 -1.03
C LEU A 44 5.79 -6.21 0.27
N SER A 45 5.83 -5.28 1.25
CA SER A 45 6.45 -5.59 2.53
C SER A 45 5.73 -6.74 3.23
N PRO A 46 6.45 -7.59 3.96
CA PRO A 46 5.88 -8.80 4.55
C PRO A 46 4.60 -8.57 5.34
N LEU A 47 4.60 -7.58 6.24
CA LEU A 47 3.44 -7.31 7.10
C LEU A 47 2.25 -6.80 6.30
N LEU A 48 2.43 -5.79 5.42
CA LEU A 48 1.34 -5.28 4.59
C LEU A 48 0.82 -6.35 3.62
N SER A 49 1.70 -7.16 3.03
CA SER A 49 1.28 -8.30 2.20
C SER A 49 0.40 -9.27 2.97
N ALA A 50 0.76 -9.60 4.23
CA ALA A 50 -0.03 -10.48 5.09
C ALA A 50 -1.38 -9.85 5.44
N GLN A 51 -1.40 -8.56 5.82
CA GLN A 51 -2.63 -7.84 6.14
C GLN A 51 -3.59 -7.77 4.94
N LEU A 52 -3.07 -7.46 3.75
CA LEU A 52 -3.85 -7.44 2.51
C LEU A 52 -4.32 -8.84 2.10
N ALA A 53 -3.53 -9.89 2.36
CA ALA A 53 -3.96 -11.27 2.15
C ALA A 53 -5.15 -11.64 3.06
N VAL A 54 -5.12 -11.24 4.33
CA VAL A 54 -6.27 -11.41 5.25
C VAL A 54 -7.48 -10.64 4.77
N ALA A 55 -7.33 -9.38 4.35
CA ALA A 55 -8.44 -8.57 3.84
C ALA A 55 -9.14 -9.22 2.63
N ARG A 56 -8.36 -9.88 1.76
CA ARG A 56 -8.88 -10.56 0.54
C ARG A 56 -9.31 -12.00 0.75
N SER A 57 -9.01 -12.61 1.91
CA SER A 57 -9.29 -14.05 2.17
C SER A 57 -10.77 -14.41 2.32
N GLY A 58 -11.66 -13.41 2.30
CA GLY A 58 -13.09 -13.59 2.58
C GLY A 58 -13.43 -13.73 4.07
N ARG A 59 -12.44 -13.84 4.98
CA ARG A 59 -12.69 -13.94 6.43
C ARG A 59 -13.40 -12.73 7.00
N LEU A 60 -13.09 -11.54 6.50
CA LEU A 60 -13.72 -10.30 6.92
C LEU A 60 -15.07 -10.05 6.22
N GLY A 61 -15.47 -10.90 5.28
CA GLY A 61 -16.51 -10.63 4.32
C GLY A 61 -16.02 -9.64 3.24
N THR A 62 -16.92 -8.80 2.72
CA THR A 62 -16.56 -7.76 1.75
C THR A 62 -16.01 -6.53 2.48
N PRO A 63 -14.75 -6.12 2.28
CA PRO A 63 -14.22 -4.92 2.91
C PRO A 63 -15.03 -3.67 2.54
N SER A 64 -15.50 -2.96 3.55
CA SER A 64 -16.28 -1.71 3.38
C SER A 64 -15.59 -0.48 3.99
N GLN A 65 -14.62 -0.69 4.88
CA GLN A 65 -13.87 0.40 5.50
C GLN A 65 -12.38 0.06 5.58
N ALA A 66 -11.52 1.02 5.27
CA ALA A 66 -10.08 0.94 5.50
C ALA A 66 -9.57 2.26 6.10
N LEU A 67 -8.78 2.17 7.18
CA LEU A 67 -7.99 3.29 7.70
C LEU A 67 -6.52 2.99 7.48
N VAL A 68 -5.81 3.91 6.84
CA VAL A 68 -4.38 3.80 6.55
C VAL A 68 -3.62 4.96 7.17
N ALA A 69 -2.74 4.65 8.11
CA ALA A 69 -1.82 5.56 8.78
C ALA A 69 -0.42 4.94 8.81
N GLN A 70 0.14 4.58 7.64
CA GLN A 70 1.40 3.84 7.53
C GLN A 70 2.41 4.47 6.59
N CYS A 71 1.96 5.17 5.57
CA CYS A 71 2.82 5.74 4.53
C CYS A 71 2.16 6.94 3.87
N HIS A 72 3.01 7.78 3.27
CA HIS A 72 2.59 9.06 2.72
C HIS A 72 1.82 8.92 1.40
N ASP A 73 0.94 9.87 1.14
CA ASP A 73 0.28 10.20 -0.12
C ASP A 73 -0.16 8.97 -0.94
N TYR A 74 0.35 8.83 -2.16
CA TYR A 74 0.00 7.76 -3.11
C TYR A 74 0.29 6.35 -2.58
N HIS A 75 1.26 6.17 -1.70
CA HIS A 75 1.50 4.88 -1.05
C HIS A 75 0.36 4.50 -0.09
N GLY A 76 -0.13 5.48 0.68
CA GLY A 76 -1.29 5.29 1.56
C GLY A 76 -2.57 5.02 0.76
N VAL A 77 -2.76 5.74 -0.35
CA VAL A 77 -3.86 5.51 -1.30
C VAL A 77 -3.79 4.11 -1.91
N SER A 78 -2.61 3.67 -2.33
CA SER A 78 -2.38 2.32 -2.88
C SER A 78 -2.80 1.23 -1.89
N VAL A 79 -2.35 1.33 -0.63
CA VAL A 79 -2.74 0.39 0.42
C VAL A 79 -4.25 0.41 0.67
N MET A 80 -4.85 1.60 0.72
CA MET A 80 -6.29 1.79 0.91
C MET A 80 -7.11 1.12 -0.19
N ARG A 81 -6.80 1.41 -1.47
CA ARG A 81 -7.51 0.82 -2.61
C ARG A 81 -7.40 -0.70 -2.62
N ARG A 82 -6.20 -1.24 -2.37
CA ARG A 82 -5.94 -2.68 -2.29
C ARG A 82 -6.67 -3.34 -1.12
N ALA A 83 -6.79 -2.67 0.02
CA ALA A 83 -7.49 -3.17 1.19
C ALA A 83 -9.02 -3.18 0.99
N LEU A 84 -9.55 -2.18 0.29
CA LEU A 84 -10.97 -2.07 -0.03
C LEU A 84 -11.40 -2.92 -1.25
N GLY A 85 -10.47 -3.35 -2.10
CA GLY A 85 -10.80 -3.97 -3.37
C GLY A 85 -11.51 -2.98 -4.31
N VAL A 86 -10.97 -1.76 -4.47
CA VAL A 86 -11.49 -0.75 -5.40
C VAL A 86 -10.50 -0.52 -6.55
N GLY A 87 -11.02 -0.39 -7.74
CA GLY A 87 -10.28 -0.13 -8.97
C GLY A 87 -10.16 1.37 -9.27
N ALA A 88 -10.61 1.76 -10.44
CA ALA A 88 -10.69 3.16 -10.88
C ALA A 88 -12.06 3.79 -10.60
N ASP A 89 -12.71 3.35 -9.52
CA ASP A 89 -14.00 3.88 -9.08
C ASP A 89 -13.91 5.39 -8.80
N GLU A 90 -14.97 6.11 -9.15
CA GLU A 90 -15.09 7.54 -8.78
C GLU A 90 -15.25 7.66 -7.28
N VAL A 91 -14.62 8.69 -6.70
CA VAL A 91 -14.59 8.92 -5.26
C VAL A 91 -14.73 10.39 -4.92
N ASP A 92 -15.50 10.70 -3.87
CA ASP A 92 -15.54 12.00 -3.25
C ASP A 92 -14.50 12.08 -2.13
N ILE A 93 -13.60 13.05 -2.21
CA ILE A 93 -12.46 13.20 -1.30
C ILE A 93 -12.62 14.50 -0.50
N THR A 94 -12.56 14.36 0.82
CA THR A 94 -12.43 15.51 1.74
C THR A 94 -11.13 15.36 2.51
N ALA A 95 -10.38 16.44 2.70
CA ALA A 95 -9.12 16.39 3.42
C ALA A 95 -8.87 17.65 4.23
N SER A 96 -8.01 17.54 5.25
CA SER A 96 -7.56 18.64 6.08
C SER A 96 -6.14 18.40 6.58
N VAL A 97 -5.43 19.49 6.87
CA VAL A 97 -4.09 19.44 7.48
C VAL A 97 -4.16 19.96 8.90
N PHE A 98 -3.63 19.20 9.83
CA PHE A 98 -3.48 19.55 11.23
C PHE A 98 -2.01 19.65 11.61
N ARG A 99 -1.65 20.67 12.39
CA ARG A 99 -0.30 20.86 12.89
C ARG A 99 -0.28 20.81 14.41
N SER A 100 0.65 20.03 14.97
CA SER A 100 0.78 19.86 16.42
C SER A 100 2.25 19.78 16.84
N PRO A 101 2.58 20.15 18.10
CA PRO A 101 3.92 19.93 18.62
C PRO A 101 4.19 18.42 18.81
N LEU A 102 5.43 18.04 18.54
CA LEU A 102 5.93 16.68 18.74
C LEU A 102 7.38 16.75 19.17
N VAL A 103 7.80 15.93 20.13
CA VAL A 103 9.21 15.73 20.42
C VAL A 103 9.87 15.06 19.21
N ALA A 104 10.98 15.64 18.74
CA ALA A 104 11.71 15.10 17.60
C ALA A 104 12.19 13.68 17.89
N GLY A 105 11.86 12.76 16.98
CA GLY A 105 12.33 11.39 16.99
C GLY A 105 13.54 11.18 16.08
N PRO A 106 13.93 9.92 15.86
CA PRO A 106 14.95 9.56 14.88
C PRO A 106 14.61 10.04 13.47
N GLY A 107 15.60 10.06 12.62
CA GLY A 107 15.48 10.33 11.20
C GLY A 107 16.49 9.49 10.40
N ARG A 108 16.59 9.73 9.10
CA ARG A 108 17.57 9.05 8.25
C ARG A 108 19.01 9.29 8.68
N ALA A 109 19.27 10.38 9.42
CA ALA A 109 20.60 10.73 9.97
C ALA A 109 20.91 10.07 11.32
N GLY A 110 19.97 9.32 11.90
CA GLY A 110 20.08 8.66 13.20
C GLY A 110 19.22 9.32 14.27
N ASP A 111 19.53 9.02 15.52
CA ASP A 111 18.82 9.50 16.70
C ASP A 111 19.11 10.98 17.00
N PRO A 112 18.15 11.73 17.56
CA PRO A 112 18.41 13.09 18.03
C PRO A 112 19.37 13.07 19.24
N THR A 113 20.26 14.07 19.30
CA THR A 113 21.24 14.20 20.39
C THR A 113 20.74 15.08 21.55
N GLU A 114 19.61 15.76 21.36
CA GLU A 114 18.97 16.64 22.35
C GLU A 114 17.44 16.62 22.18
N GLU A 115 16.72 16.91 23.26
CA GLU A 115 15.27 17.08 23.20
C GLU A 115 14.93 18.38 22.46
N ARG A 116 14.07 18.24 21.45
CA ARG A 116 13.62 19.35 20.62
C ARG A 116 12.15 19.15 20.25
N ILE A 117 11.36 20.21 20.37
CA ILE A 117 9.98 20.22 19.85
C ILE A 117 9.99 20.64 18.38
N VAL A 118 9.37 19.82 17.55
CA VAL A 118 9.12 20.09 16.13
C VAL A 118 7.63 20.23 15.88
N THR A 119 7.25 20.78 14.74
CA THR A 119 5.86 20.79 14.30
C THR A 119 5.61 19.60 13.40
N ALA A 120 4.82 18.63 13.86
CA ALA A 120 4.31 17.56 13.04
C ALA A 120 3.17 18.08 12.17
N THR A 121 3.20 17.72 10.87
CA THR A 121 2.15 18.06 9.90
C THR A 121 1.44 16.79 9.51
N GLN A 122 0.19 16.67 9.95
CA GLN A 122 -0.68 15.52 9.73
C GLN A 122 -1.73 15.84 8.68
N THR A 123 -1.85 15.02 7.66
CA THR A 123 -2.94 15.05 6.70
C THR A 123 -3.96 13.99 7.08
N THR A 124 -5.22 14.38 7.21
CA THR A 124 -6.36 13.48 7.37
C THR A 124 -7.29 13.63 6.19
N ALA A 125 -7.73 12.51 5.61
CA ALA A 125 -8.65 12.52 4.48
C ALA A 125 -9.67 11.39 4.54
N ARG A 126 -10.82 11.61 3.90
CA ARG A 126 -11.87 10.61 3.69
C ARG A 126 -12.09 10.45 2.20
N PHE A 127 -12.11 9.21 1.76
CA PHE A 127 -12.37 8.78 0.40
C PHE A 127 -13.71 8.02 0.42
N MET A 128 -14.76 8.64 -0.11
CA MET A 128 -16.10 8.06 -0.14
C MET A 128 -16.37 7.46 -1.51
N PHE A 129 -16.07 6.16 -1.64
CA PHE A 129 -16.50 5.36 -2.79
C PHE A 129 -17.96 4.94 -2.64
N ASP A 130 -18.56 4.38 -3.69
CA ASP A 130 -19.89 3.79 -3.58
C ASP A 130 -19.86 2.59 -2.62
N GLY A 131 -20.54 2.73 -1.47
CA GLY A 131 -20.61 1.70 -0.42
C GLY A 131 -19.32 1.43 0.34
N ARG A 132 -18.20 2.16 0.13
CA ARG A 132 -16.92 1.94 0.81
C ARG A 132 -16.29 3.24 1.29
N LEU A 133 -15.65 3.18 2.45
CA LEU A 133 -14.97 4.31 3.08
C LEU A 133 -13.48 4.03 3.24
N GLY A 134 -12.65 4.86 2.62
CA GLY A 134 -11.22 4.99 2.94
C GLY A 134 -10.97 6.15 3.90
N VAL A 135 -10.10 5.94 4.88
CA VAL A 135 -9.60 7.00 5.77
C VAL A 135 -8.08 7.00 5.69
N TYR A 136 -7.52 8.14 5.33
CA TYR A 136 -6.08 8.40 5.36
C TYR A 136 -5.76 9.30 6.56
N ASP A 137 -4.73 8.93 7.33
CA ASP A 137 -4.32 9.65 8.53
C ASP A 137 -2.80 9.51 8.73
N PHE A 138 -2.02 10.44 8.21
CA PHE A 138 -0.57 10.29 8.22
C PHE A 138 0.18 11.61 8.44
N ALA A 139 1.26 11.52 9.23
CA ALA A 139 2.26 12.55 9.40
C ALA A 139 3.65 12.00 9.09
N GLY A 140 4.47 12.74 8.35
CA GLY A 140 5.80 12.28 7.91
C GLY A 140 6.74 11.92 9.05
N GLU A 141 6.62 12.59 10.19
CA GLU A 141 7.38 12.32 11.40
C GLU A 141 7.11 10.93 11.99
N GLN A 142 6.00 10.30 11.62
CA GLN A 142 5.59 8.97 12.09
C GLN A 142 6.53 7.86 11.61
N TYR A 143 7.22 8.02 10.49
CA TYR A 143 8.09 6.98 9.92
C TYR A 143 9.15 6.46 10.87
N PHE A 144 9.72 7.33 11.68
CA PHE A 144 10.84 6.99 12.59
C PHE A 144 10.53 7.32 14.06
N SER A 145 9.32 7.77 14.36
CA SER A 145 8.97 8.22 15.71
C SER A 145 8.94 7.07 16.71
N TRP A 146 9.52 7.28 17.89
CA TRP A 146 9.39 6.35 19.01
C TRP A 146 8.00 6.33 19.64
N ILE A 147 7.19 7.38 19.42
CA ILE A 147 5.91 7.60 20.10
C ILE A 147 4.72 7.73 19.14
N ARG A 148 4.92 7.51 17.84
CA ARG A 148 3.87 7.44 16.82
C ARG A 148 3.97 6.10 16.11
N GLY A 149 2.91 5.32 16.15
CA GLY A 149 2.84 4.00 15.50
C GLY A 149 2.09 4.04 14.19
N ASN A 150 2.44 3.11 13.31
CA ASN A 150 1.68 2.84 12.10
C ASN A 150 0.35 2.15 12.43
N ARG A 151 -0.70 2.41 11.65
CA ARG A 151 -2.00 1.79 11.79
C ARG A 151 -2.58 1.41 10.44
N LEU A 152 -3.07 0.20 10.36
CA LEU A 152 -3.95 -0.28 9.31
C LEU A 152 -5.16 -0.94 9.95
N LEU A 153 -6.36 -0.48 9.60
CA LEU A 153 -7.61 -1.11 9.98
C LEU A 153 -8.38 -1.42 8.70
N VAL A 154 -8.85 -2.65 8.54
CA VAL A 154 -9.78 -3.03 7.47
C VAL A 154 -10.99 -3.71 8.07
N ARG A 155 -12.19 -3.28 7.71
CA ARG A 155 -13.47 -3.81 8.18
C ARG A 155 -14.34 -4.28 7.04
N GLY A 156 -14.92 -5.44 7.21
CA GLY A 156 -16.02 -5.96 6.42
C GLY A 156 -17.19 -6.37 7.32
N GLU A 157 -18.26 -6.87 6.74
CA GLU A 157 -19.46 -7.24 7.49
C GLU A 157 -19.28 -8.47 8.39
N ARG A 158 -18.18 -9.23 8.23
CA ARG A 158 -17.92 -10.45 9.00
C ARG A 158 -16.72 -10.35 9.92
N GLY A 159 -15.97 -9.26 9.89
CA GLY A 159 -14.80 -9.10 10.74
C GLY A 159 -13.98 -7.88 10.43
N GLU A 160 -12.87 -7.77 11.16
CA GLU A 160 -11.87 -6.72 10.97
C GLU A 160 -10.46 -7.25 11.20
N ILE A 161 -9.49 -6.60 10.59
CA ILE A 161 -8.08 -6.66 10.95
C ILE A 161 -7.62 -5.27 11.38
N GLU A 162 -7.00 -5.17 12.56
CA GLU A 162 -6.36 -3.96 13.05
C GLU A 162 -4.87 -4.27 13.30
N ASN A 163 -3.99 -3.69 12.50
CA ASN A 163 -2.56 -4.04 12.47
C ASN A 163 -2.33 -5.55 12.28
N GLY A 164 -2.06 -6.27 13.38
CA GLY A 164 -1.86 -7.72 13.35
C GLY A 164 -3.01 -8.52 13.97
N GLU A 165 -3.98 -7.84 14.60
CA GLU A 165 -5.08 -8.50 15.29
C GLU A 165 -6.27 -8.71 14.33
N VAL A 166 -6.76 -9.94 14.26
CA VAL A 166 -7.85 -10.36 13.38
C VAL A 166 -9.02 -10.86 14.22
N ARG A 167 -10.19 -10.28 13.98
CA ARG A 167 -11.45 -10.70 14.62
C ARG A 167 -12.46 -10.97 13.53
N HIS A 168 -13.00 -12.16 13.47
CA HIS A 168 -13.99 -12.48 12.45
C HIS A 168 -15.01 -13.53 12.91
N LEU A 169 -16.12 -13.62 12.22
CA LEU A 169 -17.12 -14.64 12.44
C LEU A 169 -16.87 -15.84 11.53
N ARG A 170 -16.59 -17.02 12.10
CA ARG A 170 -16.58 -18.30 11.36
C ARG A 170 -18.02 -18.64 10.94
N ARG A 171 -18.97 -18.52 11.86
CA ARG A 171 -20.41 -18.53 11.65
C ARG A 171 -21.01 -17.31 12.36
N PHE A 172 -22.32 -17.06 12.16
CA PHE A 172 -22.96 -15.85 12.69
C PHE A 172 -22.81 -15.66 14.22
N ASP A 173 -22.64 -16.74 14.96
CA ASP A 173 -22.55 -16.82 16.43
C ASP A 173 -21.19 -17.38 16.92
N GLU A 174 -20.21 -17.54 16.05
CA GLU A 174 -18.91 -18.15 16.37
C GLU A 174 -17.77 -17.19 16.08
N PRO A 175 -17.44 -16.28 17.03
CA PRO A 175 -16.33 -15.36 16.86
C PRO A 175 -14.98 -16.09 16.97
N VAL A 176 -14.03 -15.66 16.13
CA VAL A 176 -12.62 -16.10 16.13
C VAL A 176 -11.76 -14.87 16.39
N PHE A 177 -10.80 -15.02 17.29
CA PHE A 177 -9.78 -14.02 17.60
C PHE A 177 -8.43 -14.63 17.30
N ASP A 178 -7.66 -13.99 16.45
CA ASP A 178 -6.35 -14.47 16.02
C ASP A 178 -5.41 -13.29 15.77
N SER A 179 -4.11 -13.57 15.61
CA SER A 179 -3.11 -12.55 15.35
C SER A 179 -2.07 -13.00 14.33
N LEU A 180 -1.55 -12.05 13.58
CA LEU A 180 -0.45 -12.25 12.67
C LEU A 180 0.84 -12.54 13.45
N ARG A 181 1.46 -13.68 13.20
CA ARG A 181 2.69 -14.10 13.86
C ARG A 181 3.84 -14.20 12.87
N ARG A 182 4.88 -13.41 13.08
CA ARG A 182 6.14 -13.53 12.34
C ARG A 182 6.87 -14.79 12.75
N VAL A 183 7.39 -15.53 11.77
CA VAL A 183 8.21 -16.72 11.99
C VAL A 183 9.63 -16.43 11.53
N MET A 184 10.52 -16.27 12.49
CA MET A 184 11.94 -16.01 12.25
C MET A 184 12.75 -17.30 12.41
N THR A 185 13.82 -17.45 11.63
CA THR A 185 14.91 -18.36 11.97
C THR A 185 15.96 -17.65 12.80
N GLY A 186 16.79 -18.41 13.51
CA GLY A 186 17.83 -17.83 14.35
C GLY A 186 17.40 -17.47 15.77
N GLU A 187 16.11 -17.48 16.07
CA GLU A 187 15.62 -17.32 17.43
C GLU A 187 16.07 -18.51 18.31
N GLY A 188 16.44 -18.23 19.56
CA GLY A 188 16.92 -19.23 20.48
C GLY A 188 18.32 -19.79 20.17
N GLY A 189 19.08 -19.13 19.29
CA GLY A 189 20.49 -19.46 19.04
C GLY A 189 20.72 -20.59 18.05
N ASN A 190 19.79 -20.87 17.14
CA ASN A 190 20.02 -21.84 16.06
C ASN A 190 21.12 -21.34 15.07
N LEU A 191 21.70 -22.26 14.30
CA LEU A 191 22.80 -21.98 13.39
C LEU A 191 22.37 -21.53 11.98
N GLU A 192 21.06 -21.49 11.68
CA GLU A 192 20.55 -21.13 10.35
C GLU A 192 20.77 -19.64 10.02
N GLY A 193 20.93 -18.80 11.06
CA GLY A 193 21.00 -17.35 10.93
C GLY A 193 19.62 -16.69 11.02
N MET A 194 19.61 -15.35 11.14
CA MET A 194 18.39 -14.60 11.34
C MET A 194 17.82 -14.14 9.99
N PHE A 195 16.67 -14.69 9.63
CA PHE A 195 15.87 -14.23 8.50
C PHE A 195 14.38 -14.55 8.72
N LEU A 196 13.52 -13.76 8.10
CA LEU A 196 12.08 -14.00 8.13
C LEU A 196 11.72 -15.18 7.23
N ARG A 197 11.04 -16.19 7.76
CA ARG A 197 10.45 -17.28 6.97
C ARG A 197 9.12 -16.87 6.36
N GLY A 198 8.31 -16.14 7.12
CA GLY A 198 6.99 -15.69 6.69
C GLY A 198 6.14 -15.26 7.87
N ILE A 199 4.85 -15.10 7.62
CA ILE A 199 3.85 -14.67 8.60
C ILE A 199 2.69 -15.66 8.58
N LEU A 200 2.29 -16.13 9.76
CA LEU A 200 1.14 -17.00 9.99
C LEU A 200 -0.06 -16.20 10.51
N LEU A 201 -1.26 -16.64 10.16
CA LEU A 201 -2.49 -16.38 10.87
C LEU A 201 -3.02 -17.74 11.35
N GLY A 202 -3.02 -17.98 12.68
CA GLY A 202 -3.27 -19.32 13.21
C GLY A 202 -2.23 -20.32 12.69
N ASP A 203 -2.67 -21.33 11.96
CA ASP A 203 -1.85 -22.38 11.33
C ASP A 203 -1.60 -22.14 9.82
N GLU A 204 -2.12 -21.06 9.27
CA GLU A 204 -2.04 -20.75 7.83
C GLU A 204 -0.96 -19.70 7.52
N TRP A 205 -0.15 -19.95 6.49
CA TRP A 205 0.78 -18.97 5.99
C TRP A 205 0.07 -17.92 5.13
N VAL A 206 -0.04 -16.71 5.63
CA VAL A 206 -0.59 -15.55 4.90
C VAL A 206 0.49 -14.76 4.16
N PHE A 207 1.75 -14.99 4.49
CA PHE A 207 2.92 -14.53 3.73
C PHE A 207 4.06 -15.53 3.86
N ARG A 208 4.75 -15.84 2.75
CA ARG A 208 6.00 -16.60 2.72
C ARG A 208 7.08 -15.77 2.08
N ASN A 209 8.26 -15.70 2.72
CA ASN A 209 9.40 -15.00 2.15
C ASN A 209 9.96 -15.80 0.96
N PRO A 210 9.96 -15.24 -0.28
CA PRO A 210 10.45 -15.96 -1.46
C PRO A 210 11.98 -16.03 -1.55
N PHE A 211 12.71 -15.26 -0.73
CA PHE A 211 14.16 -15.11 -0.83
C PHE A 211 14.95 -15.89 0.23
N LEU A 212 14.38 -16.98 0.76
CA LEU A 212 15.08 -17.81 1.72
C LEU A 212 16.35 -18.43 1.10
N PRO A 213 17.47 -18.48 1.81
CA PRO A 213 17.74 -18.07 3.20
C PRO A 213 18.37 -16.67 3.32
N ALA A 214 18.10 -15.74 2.41
CA ALA A 214 18.69 -14.40 2.44
C ALA A 214 18.27 -13.63 3.71
N ARG A 215 19.22 -12.90 4.30
CA ARG A 215 19.02 -12.10 5.52
C ARG A 215 18.59 -10.71 5.19
N LEU A 216 17.44 -10.58 4.54
CA LEU A 216 16.85 -9.32 4.16
C LEU A 216 15.91 -8.82 5.26
N ASN A 217 15.90 -7.51 5.49
CA ASN A 217 14.85 -6.86 6.28
C ASN A 217 13.56 -6.71 5.45
N ASP A 218 12.49 -6.22 6.05
CA ASP A 218 11.17 -6.13 5.41
C ASP A 218 11.15 -5.23 4.16
N ASP A 219 11.88 -4.12 4.20
CA ASP A 219 11.98 -3.19 3.06
C ASP A 219 12.82 -3.80 1.93
N GLU A 220 13.94 -4.44 2.26
CA GLU A 220 14.76 -5.17 1.29
C GLU A 220 14.00 -6.33 0.62
N ILE A 221 13.15 -7.06 1.37
CA ILE A 221 12.26 -8.08 0.80
C ILE A 221 11.28 -7.44 -0.19
N ALA A 222 10.70 -6.29 0.17
CA ALA A 222 9.76 -5.60 -0.69
C ALA A 222 10.42 -5.09 -1.98
N ILE A 223 11.61 -4.50 -1.88
CA ILE A 223 12.42 -4.04 -3.02
C ILE A 223 12.83 -5.23 -3.90
N ALA A 224 13.31 -6.31 -3.29
CA ALA A 224 13.70 -7.52 -4.03
C ALA A 224 12.51 -8.11 -4.81
N ARG A 225 11.31 -8.16 -4.22
CA ARG A 225 10.09 -8.59 -4.93
C ARG A 225 9.73 -7.70 -6.10
N MET A 226 9.93 -6.39 -5.97
CA MET A 226 9.72 -5.44 -7.06
C MET A 226 10.69 -5.68 -8.22
N LEU A 227 11.97 -5.88 -7.91
CA LEU A 227 13.01 -6.14 -8.91
C LEU A 227 12.84 -7.51 -9.56
N ASP A 228 12.53 -8.54 -8.78
CA ASP A 228 12.32 -9.92 -9.25
C ASP A 228 11.09 -10.04 -10.17
N GLY A 229 10.09 -9.17 -10.02
CA GLY A 229 8.93 -9.14 -10.90
C GLY A 229 9.18 -8.53 -12.28
N MET A 230 10.27 -7.76 -12.47
CA MET A 230 10.53 -7.06 -13.74
C MET A 230 10.82 -8.00 -14.91
N PRO A 231 11.64 -9.07 -14.80
CA PRO A 231 11.81 -10.04 -15.89
C PRO A 231 10.49 -10.66 -16.35
N GLY A 232 9.64 -11.10 -15.42
CA GLY A 232 8.33 -11.64 -15.76
C GLY A 232 7.45 -10.65 -16.51
N ALA A 233 7.46 -9.39 -16.09
CA ALA A 233 6.73 -8.32 -16.79
C ALA A 233 7.24 -8.08 -18.21
N ILE A 234 8.55 -8.19 -18.44
CA ILE A 234 9.16 -8.11 -19.80
C ILE A 234 8.70 -9.29 -20.65
N ASP A 235 8.56 -10.47 -20.08
CA ASP A 235 8.09 -11.69 -20.75
C ASP A 235 6.56 -11.74 -20.94
N GLY A 236 5.85 -10.66 -20.61
CA GLY A 236 4.40 -10.50 -20.82
C GLY A 236 3.52 -10.94 -19.66
N HIS A 237 4.09 -11.24 -18.49
CA HIS A 237 3.32 -11.42 -17.27
C HIS A 237 2.83 -10.06 -16.73
N ALA A 238 1.82 -10.09 -15.86
CA ALA A 238 1.36 -8.87 -15.22
C ALA A 238 2.49 -8.22 -14.39
N PRO A 239 2.71 -6.90 -14.51
CA PRO A 239 3.67 -6.19 -13.69
C PRO A 239 3.27 -6.25 -12.20
N VAL A 240 4.25 -6.22 -11.32
CA VAL A 240 4.02 -6.21 -9.86
C VAL A 240 3.27 -4.94 -9.43
N TYR A 241 3.61 -3.82 -10.05
CA TYR A 241 2.91 -2.54 -9.90
C TYR A 241 2.98 -1.78 -11.22
N SER A 242 1.89 -1.81 -11.96
CA SER A 242 1.81 -1.23 -13.29
C SER A 242 1.85 0.30 -13.27
N LEU A 243 2.16 0.89 -14.43
CA LEU A 243 2.02 2.33 -14.61
C LEU A 243 0.56 2.79 -14.43
N ALA A 244 -0.44 1.96 -14.79
CA ALA A 244 -1.85 2.25 -14.60
C ALA A 244 -2.21 2.38 -13.11
N GLU A 245 -1.84 1.39 -12.30
CA GLU A 245 -2.05 1.39 -10.84
C GLU A 245 -1.34 2.58 -10.18
N ALA A 246 -0.07 2.81 -10.52
CA ALA A 246 0.71 3.92 -9.97
C ALA A 246 0.13 5.29 -10.34
N SER A 247 -0.36 5.43 -11.57
CA SER A 247 -1.01 6.67 -12.03
C SER A 247 -2.33 6.90 -11.29
N GLN A 248 -3.13 5.86 -11.08
CA GLN A 248 -4.39 5.97 -10.33
C GLN A 248 -4.16 6.36 -8.87
N ASP A 249 -3.20 5.71 -8.20
CA ASP A 249 -2.89 6.00 -6.80
C ASP A 249 -2.35 7.42 -6.63
N HIS A 250 -1.48 7.86 -7.54
CA HIS A 250 -0.94 9.22 -7.49
C HIS A 250 -1.97 10.29 -7.87
N TYR A 251 -2.81 10.03 -8.87
CA TYR A 251 -3.94 10.89 -9.21
C TYR A 251 -4.84 11.16 -8.00
N LEU A 252 -5.25 10.13 -7.28
CA LEU A 252 -6.08 10.28 -6.10
C LEU A 252 -5.36 11.00 -4.95
N ALA A 253 -4.04 10.79 -4.80
CA ALA A 253 -3.24 11.53 -3.84
C ALA A 253 -3.15 13.04 -4.17
N LEU A 254 -3.02 13.40 -5.44
CA LEU A 254 -3.06 14.81 -5.89
C LEU A 254 -4.42 15.45 -5.60
N LEU A 255 -5.53 14.73 -5.83
CA LEU A 255 -6.87 15.21 -5.47
C LEU A 255 -7.05 15.36 -3.95
N MET A 256 -6.44 14.46 -3.14
CA MET A 256 -6.41 14.61 -1.68
C MET A 256 -5.69 15.90 -1.27
N GLN A 257 -4.55 16.20 -1.87
CA GLN A 257 -3.81 17.44 -1.62
C GLN A 257 -4.66 18.67 -2.02
N GLN A 258 -5.30 18.64 -3.19
CA GLN A 258 -6.22 19.70 -3.63
C GLN A 258 -7.40 19.90 -2.66
N ALA A 259 -7.98 18.81 -2.14
CA ALA A 259 -9.04 18.89 -1.14
C ALA A 259 -8.54 19.51 0.17
N ALA A 260 -7.33 19.16 0.62
CA ALA A 260 -6.71 19.71 1.82
C ALA A 260 -6.38 21.21 1.69
N GLU A 261 -5.94 21.65 0.52
CA GLU A 261 -5.63 23.06 0.23
C GLU A 261 -6.87 23.92 0.09
N SER A 262 -7.88 23.44 -0.64
CA SER A 262 -9.10 24.19 -0.90
C SER A 262 -10.12 24.14 0.25
N GLY A 263 -10.04 23.12 1.12
CA GLY A 263 -11.07 22.85 2.13
C GLY A 263 -12.41 22.35 1.58
N ASN A 264 -12.49 22.09 0.27
CA ASN A 264 -13.69 21.63 -0.40
C ASN A 264 -13.63 20.12 -0.67
N THR A 265 -14.78 19.50 -0.89
CA THR A 265 -14.85 18.16 -1.45
C THR A 265 -14.38 18.19 -2.90
N VAL A 266 -13.47 17.29 -3.25
CA VAL A 266 -12.99 17.08 -4.61
C VAL A 266 -13.48 15.71 -5.09
N ARG A 267 -14.13 15.68 -6.25
CA ARG A 267 -14.58 14.44 -6.88
C ARG A 267 -13.58 14.01 -7.94
N SER A 268 -13.20 12.73 -7.92
CA SER A 268 -12.39 12.15 -8.98
C SER A 268 -13.21 11.94 -10.26
N THR A 269 -12.53 11.82 -11.37
CA THR A 269 -13.10 11.45 -12.67
C THR A 269 -12.34 10.28 -13.25
N ARG A 270 -13.00 9.53 -14.13
CA ARG A 270 -12.37 8.39 -14.80
C ARG A 270 -11.22 8.83 -15.68
N GLN A 271 -10.04 8.26 -15.48
CA GLN A 271 -8.80 8.61 -16.17
C GLN A 271 -8.51 7.63 -17.32
N PRO A 272 -7.60 7.97 -18.27
CA PRO A 272 -7.31 7.12 -19.44
C PRO A 272 -6.78 5.72 -19.12
N TRP A 273 -6.23 5.49 -17.93
CA TRP A 273 -5.71 4.19 -17.47
C TRP A 273 -6.75 3.34 -16.73
N ALA A 274 -7.97 3.85 -16.55
CA ALA A 274 -8.96 3.27 -15.65
C ALA A 274 -9.35 1.84 -16.04
N ASP A 275 -9.52 1.55 -17.33
CA ASP A 275 -9.91 0.22 -17.78
C ASP A 275 -8.84 -0.83 -17.42
N VAL A 276 -7.56 -0.49 -17.57
CA VAL A 276 -6.45 -1.39 -17.19
C VAL A 276 -6.41 -1.62 -15.68
N VAL A 277 -6.65 -0.59 -14.88
CA VAL A 277 -6.74 -0.71 -13.40
C VAL A 277 -7.84 -1.68 -13.00
N ASP A 278 -9.01 -1.59 -13.62
CA ASP A 278 -10.15 -2.45 -13.33
C ASP A 278 -9.89 -3.90 -13.79
N GLU A 279 -9.27 -4.11 -14.95
CA GLU A 279 -8.86 -5.43 -15.43
C GLU A 279 -7.83 -6.09 -14.48
N GLU A 280 -6.83 -5.34 -14.01
CA GLU A 280 -5.84 -5.83 -13.06
C GLU A 280 -6.44 -6.15 -11.69
N LEU A 281 -7.46 -5.39 -11.23
CA LEU A 281 -8.20 -5.70 -10.01
C LEU A 281 -8.92 -7.05 -10.15
N HIS A 282 -9.69 -7.24 -11.20
CA HIS A 282 -10.41 -8.49 -11.45
C HIS A 282 -9.48 -9.70 -11.57
N ALA A 283 -8.30 -9.53 -12.20
CA ALA A 283 -7.31 -10.60 -12.30
C ALA A 283 -6.74 -10.99 -10.93
N ARG A 284 -6.53 -10.03 -10.04
CA ARG A 284 -6.08 -10.28 -8.65
C ARG A 284 -7.14 -11.00 -7.83
N GLU A 285 -8.42 -10.64 -7.97
CA GLU A 285 -9.53 -11.29 -7.28
C GLU A 285 -9.73 -12.75 -7.75
N ALA A 286 -9.53 -13.02 -9.02
CA ALA A 286 -9.63 -14.38 -9.59
C ALA A 286 -8.46 -15.31 -9.16
N SER A 287 -7.34 -14.75 -8.70
CA SER A 287 -6.12 -15.49 -8.34
C SER A 287 -5.96 -15.74 -6.83
N GLY A 288 -6.81 -15.16 -6.00
CA GLY A 288 -6.80 -15.27 -4.53
C GLY A 288 -7.88 -16.17 -4.01
#